data_030818b3a4073da7fcb9e069d4afe0b7
#
_entry.id   030818b3a4073da7fcb9e069d4afe0b7
#
_cell.length_a   1.000
_cell.length_b   1.000
_cell.length_c   1.000
_cell.angle_alpha   90.00
_cell.angle_beta   90.00
_cell.angle_gamma   90.00
#
_symmetry.space_group_name_H-M   'P 1'
#
loop_
_entity.id
_entity.type
_entity.pdbx_description
1 polymer ?
#
loop_
_entity_poly.entity_id
_entity_poly.type
_entity_poly.pdbx_seq_one_letter_code
_entity_poly.pdbx_strand_id
1 'polypeptide(L)'
;MSIKVVVAAATALLSTVATAPASQARAVWDTTPVRVTHNVSPAPKVVDLRVGEHRNFDRVVIDLDGRIPGHTVKYVRSLRYDGSGQAVPLRGRKFISVTLSPARAHNARGHSVYEGPRLRQYRMPVLRGVALTGDFEGRVSFGLALRNRSDFRVFELHAPNRIVIDVLH
;
A
#
# COMPACT_ATOMS: atom_id res chain seq x y z
N MET A 1 12.33 -73.35 -28.48
CA MET A 1 12.34 -72.77 -27.11
C MET A 1 12.26 -71.28 -27.28
N SER A 2 11.03 -70.72 -27.27
CA SER A 2 10.76 -69.28 -27.56
C SER A 2 10.54 -68.51 -26.29
N ILE A 3 11.39 -67.55 -26.04
CA ILE A 3 11.29 -66.67 -24.88
C ILE A 3 10.41 -65.47 -25.27
N LYS A 4 9.27 -65.32 -24.58
CA LYS A 4 8.39 -64.16 -24.71
C LYS A 4 8.86 -63.07 -23.72
N VAL A 5 9.31 -61.96 -24.28
CA VAL A 5 9.61 -60.76 -23.50
C VAL A 5 8.31 -59.95 -23.30
N VAL A 6 7.90 -59.78 -22.04
CA VAL A 6 6.77 -58.93 -21.67
C VAL A 6 7.34 -57.56 -21.33
N VAL A 7 7.00 -56.56 -22.15
CA VAL A 7 7.31 -55.13 -21.87
C VAL A 7 6.15 -54.56 -21.08
N ALA A 8 6.40 -54.22 -19.84
CA ALA A 8 5.45 -53.48 -18.96
C ALA A 8 5.61 -51.99 -19.22
N ALA A 9 4.57 -51.35 -19.78
CA ALA A 9 4.50 -49.91 -19.94
C ALA A 9 4.00 -49.26 -18.63
N ALA A 10 4.86 -48.52 -17.98
CA ALA A 10 4.49 -47.70 -16.81
C ALA A 10 3.94 -46.36 -17.29
N THR A 11 2.64 -46.16 -17.14
CA THR A 11 1.95 -44.88 -17.40
C THR A 11 2.11 -43.98 -16.19
N ALA A 12 2.95 -42.94 -16.26
CA ALA A 12 3.06 -41.92 -15.25
C ALA A 12 1.91 -40.90 -15.41
N LEU A 13 0.99 -40.85 -14.42
CA LEU A 13 -0.04 -39.83 -14.31
C LEU A 13 0.58 -38.56 -13.75
N LEU A 14 0.80 -37.55 -14.62
CA LEU A 14 1.13 -36.20 -14.16
C LEU A 14 -0.14 -35.53 -13.61
N SER A 15 -0.23 -35.39 -12.28
CA SER A 15 -1.27 -34.60 -11.63
C SER A 15 -0.89 -33.10 -11.75
N THR A 16 -1.53 -32.39 -12.65
CA THR A 16 -1.44 -30.92 -12.70
C THR A 16 -2.25 -30.32 -11.55
N VAL A 17 -1.56 -29.84 -10.51
CA VAL A 17 -2.18 -29.04 -9.45
C VAL A 17 -2.49 -27.66 -10.04
N ALA A 18 -3.74 -27.43 -10.39
CA ALA A 18 -4.25 -26.10 -10.77
C ALA A 18 -4.30 -25.22 -9.51
N THR A 19 -3.31 -24.36 -9.34
CA THR A 19 -3.37 -23.28 -8.34
C THR A 19 -4.41 -22.26 -8.82
N ALA A 20 -5.61 -22.29 -8.21
CA ALA A 20 -6.61 -21.27 -8.42
C ALA A 20 -6.03 -19.90 -7.96
N PRO A 21 -6.15 -18.83 -8.79
CA PRO A 21 -5.74 -17.51 -8.35
C PRO A 21 -6.60 -17.09 -7.15
N ALA A 22 -5.95 -16.69 -6.04
CA ALA A 22 -6.64 -16.14 -4.91
C ALA A 22 -7.50 -14.96 -5.40
N SER A 23 -8.81 -15.07 -5.24
CA SER A 23 -9.77 -14.00 -5.58
C SER A 23 -9.46 -12.80 -4.70
N GLN A 24 -8.69 -11.84 -5.21
CA GLN A 24 -8.54 -10.54 -4.57
C GLN A 24 -9.91 -9.86 -4.66
N ALA A 25 -10.54 -9.65 -3.52
CA ALA A 25 -11.76 -8.85 -3.43
C ALA A 25 -11.52 -7.54 -4.20
N ARG A 26 -12.32 -7.31 -5.26
CA ARG A 26 -12.16 -6.16 -6.13
C ARG A 26 -12.40 -4.89 -5.32
N ALA A 27 -11.35 -4.14 -5.03
CA ALA A 27 -11.47 -2.90 -4.27
C ALA A 27 -12.43 -1.95 -5.00
N VAL A 28 -13.45 -1.49 -4.27
CA VAL A 28 -14.50 -0.61 -4.81
C VAL A 28 -13.95 0.81 -4.92
N TRP A 29 -14.27 1.50 -6.01
CA TRP A 29 -14.02 2.93 -6.17
C TRP A 29 -15.07 3.70 -5.40
N ASP A 30 -14.65 4.51 -4.42
CA ASP A 30 -15.55 5.30 -3.57
C ASP A 30 -14.79 6.46 -2.90
N THR A 31 -15.51 7.38 -2.28
CA THR A 31 -14.94 8.45 -1.44
C THR A 31 -15.11 8.17 0.06
N THR A 32 -15.65 7.00 0.43
CA THR A 32 -15.84 6.60 1.82
C THR A 32 -14.52 6.21 2.49
N PRO A 33 -14.39 6.40 3.81
CA PRO A 33 -13.21 5.96 4.55
C PRO A 33 -13.03 4.44 4.45
N VAL A 34 -11.82 4.02 4.07
CA VAL A 34 -11.39 2.62 4.14
C VAL A 34 -10.68 2.40 5.46
N ARG A 35 -11.07 1.37 6.20
CA ARG A 35 -10.42 0.92 7.42
C ARG A 35 -10.21 -0.58 7.38
N VAL A 36 -8.96 -0.99 7.51
CA VAL A 36 -8.55 -2.40 7.61
C VAL A 36 -7.84 -2.59 8.94
N THR A 37 -8.20 -3.64 9.66
CA THR A 37 -7.58 -3.98 10.95
C THR A 37 -6.74 -5.24 10.80
N HIS A 38 -5.43 -5.10 11.08
CA HIS A 38 -4.50 -6.21 11.18
C HIS A 38 -3.73 -6.09 12.49
N ASN A 39 -3.81 -7.14 13.32
CA ASN A 39 -3.02 -7.24 14.54
C ASN A 39 -1.69 -7.92 14.19
N VAL A 40 -0.66 -7.13 13.94
CA VAL A 40 0.66 -7.63 13.56
C VAL A 40 1.72 -7.29 14.61
N SER A 41 2.57 -8.26 14.89
CA SER A 41 3.75 -8.10 15.75
C SER A 41 4.90 -8.91 15.16
N PRO A 42 6.12 -8.39 15.12
CA PRO A 42 6.50 -7.00 15.44
C PRO A 42 5.89 -5.99 14.46
N ALA A 43 5.86 -4.70 14.87
CA ALA A 43 5.40 -3.60 14.01
C ALA A 43 6.26 -3.53 12.75
N PRO A 44 5.67 -3.59 11.55
CA PRO A 44 6.40 -3.50 10.30
C PRO A 44 7.04 -2.12 10.12
N LYS A 45 8.08 -2.07 9.28
CA LYS A 45 8.69 -0.82 8.89
C LYS A 45 8.07 -0.32 7.58
N VAL A 46 7.76 0.95 7.53
CA VAL A 46 7.45 1.65 6.28
C VAL A 46 8.77 2.12 5.69
N VAL A 47 9.13 1.61 4.52
CA VAL A 47 10.45 1.85 3.93
C VAL A 47 10.42 2.83 2.77
N ASP A 48 9.31 2.90 2.03
CA ASP A 48 9.20 3.83 0.90
C ASP A 48 7.74 4.22 0.61
N LEU A 49 7.56 5.34 -0.09
CA LEU A 49 6.33 5.75 -0.74
C LEU A 49 6.64 6.19 -2.15
N ARG A 50 6.05 5.51 -3.11
CA ARG A 50 6.21 5.79 -4.53
C ARG A 50 4.89 6.24 -5.15
N VAL A 51 4.98 7.04 -6.21
CA VAL A 51 3.81 7.47 -6.98
C VAL A 51 4.00 7.16 -8.46
N GLY A 52 2.89 6.89 -9.15
CA GLY A 52 2.87 6.64 -10.58
C GLY A 52 1.58 7.12 -11.21
N GLU A 53 1.68 7.72 -12.38
CA GLU A 53 0.55 8.06 -13.22
C GLU A 53 0.17 6.86 -14.07
N HIS A 54 -1.11 6.55 -14.12
CA HIS A 54 -1.71 5.53 -14.99
C HIS A 54 -2.77 6.20 -15.88
N ARG A 55 -3.26 5.46 -16.88
CA ARG A 55 -4.20 6.01 -17.87
C ARG A 55 -5.45 6.67 -17.25
N ASN A 56 -6.00 6.08 -16.17
CA ASN A 56 -7.28 6.50 -15.59
C ASN A 56 -7.20 6.84 -14.10
N PHE A 57 -6.02 6.72 -13.47
CA PHE A 57 -5.83 6.97 -12.04
C PHE A 57 -4.37 7.29 -11.72
N ASP A 58 -4.15 8.01 -10.64
CA ASP A 58 -2.85 8.17 -10.02
C ASP A 58 -2.68 7.16 -8.90
N ARG A 59 -1.54 6.49 -8.82
CA ARG A 59 -1.24 5.44 -7.84
C ARG A 59 -0.23 5.92 -6.82
N VAL A 60 -0.53 5.64 -5.56
CA VAL A 60 0.41 5.74 -4.43
C VAL A 60 0.66 4.34 -3.91
N VAL A 61 1.92 3.96 -3.75
CA VAL A 61 2.35 2.67 -3.21
C VAL A 61 3.18 2.92 -1.96
N ILE A 62 2.80 2.30 -0.86
CA ILE A 62 3.55 2.32 0.41
C ILE A 62 4.21 0.95 0.55
N ASP A 63 5.53 0.93 0.53
CA ASP A 63 6.34 -0.28 0.65
C ASP A 63 6.65 -0.61 2.11
N LEU A 64 6.55 -1.88 2.45
CA LEU A 64 6.66 -2.38 3.82
C LEU A 64 7.75 -3.45 3.94
N ASP A 65 8.57 -3.32 4.99
CA ASP A 65 9.42 -4.41 5.51
C ASP A 65 8.70 -5.02 6.71
N GLY A 66 8.17 -6.23 6.52
CA GLY A 66 7.33 -6.95 7.47
C GLY A 66 5.90 -7.15 6.97
N ARG A 67 4.99 -7.59 7.86
CA ARG A 67 3.58 -7.86 7.52
C ARG A 67 2.81 -6.58 7.30
N ILE A 68 1.72 -6.65 6.52
CA ILE A 68 0.86 -5.49 6.27
C ILE A 68 0.13 -5.12 7.58
N PRO A 69 0.26 -3.87 8.07
CA PRO A 69 -0.41 -3.40 9.29
C PRO A 69 -1.85 -3.00 9.04
N GLY A 70 -2.61 -2.80 10.10
CA GLY A 70 -3.88 -2.10 10.02
C GLY A 70 -3.68 -0.71 9.41
N HIS A 71 -4.64 -0.28 8.59
CA HIS A 71 -4.54 1.02 7.94
C HIS A 71 -5.89 1.70 7.78
N THR A 72 -5.87 3.03 7.75
CA THR A 72 -7.03 3.88 7.52
C THR A 72 -6.70 4.89 6.45
N VAL A 73 -7.56 4.99 5.43
CA VAL A 73 -7.47 5.97 4.35
C VAL A 73 -8.77 6.75 4.30
N LYS A 74 -8.71 8.06 4.44
CA LYS A 74 -9.91 8.92 4.49
C LYS A 74 -9.64 10.35 4.04
N TYR A 75 -10.66 10.98 3.48
CA TYR A 75 -10.66 12.42 3.26
C TYR A 75 -10.61 13.21 4.58
N VAL A 76 -9.82 14.29 4.57
CA VAL A 76 -9.71 15.26 5.68
C VAL A 76 -9.81 16.69 5.14
N ARG A 77 -10.14 17.64 6.01
CA ARG A 77 -10.22 19.07 5.63
C ARG A 77 -8.85 19.69 5.41
N SER A 78 -7.88 19.31 6.24
CA SER A 78 -6.51 19.81 6.18
C SER A 78 -5.54 18.73 6.64
N LEU A 79 -4.28 18.83 6.23
CA LEU A 79 -3.19 17.98 6.67
C LEU A 79 -2.35 18.75 7.72
N ARG A 80 -2.01 18.06 8.80
CA ARG A 80 -1.14 18.56 9.84
C ARG A 80 -0.07 17.53 10.17
N TYR A 81 1.09 18.00 10.59
CA TYR A 81 2.12 17.13 11.16
C TYR A 81 1.69 16.66 12.54
N ASP A 82 1.76 15.36 12.81
CA ASP A 82 1.26 14.73 14.04
C ASP A 82 1.95 15.29 15.29
N GLY A 83 3.26 15.55 15.25
CA GLY A 83 4.01 16.05 16.39
C GLY A 83 3.83 17.55 16.67
N SER A 84 3.90 18.38 15.64
CA SER A 84 3.87 19.85 15.82
C SER A 84 2.48 20.48 15.64
N GLY A 85 1.53 19.75 15.03
CA GLY A 85 0.24 20.30 14.66
C GLY A 85 0.29 21.37 13.55
N GLN A 86 1.48 21.68 13.03
CA GLN A 86 1.64 22.64 11.94
C GLN A 86 1.00 22.14 10.65
N ALA A 87 0.50 23.08 9.84
CA ALA A 87 -0.06 22.74 8.54
C ALA A 87 1.02 22.16 7.61
N VAL A 88 0.69 21.06 6.93
CA VAL A 88 1.58 20.48 5.92
C VAL A 88 1.53 21.36 4.66
N PRO A 89 2.67 21.88 4.15
CA PRO A 89 2.67 22.83 3.05
C PRO A 89 2.49 22.16 1.68
N LEU A 90 1.49 21.28 1.56
CA LEU A 90 1.09 20.65 0.30
C LEU A 90 0.03 21.49 -0.41
N ARG A 91 0.25 21.72 -1.71
CA ARG A 91 -0.69 22.46 -2.57
C ARG A 91 -1.73 21.50 -3.13
N GLY A 92 -2.98 21.66 -2.72
CA GLY A 92 -4.12 20.86 -3.19
C GLY A 92 -5.43 21.49 -2.75
N ARG A 93 -6.53 21.02 -3.31
CA ARG A 93 -7.89 21.46 -2.91
C ARG A 93 -8.58 20.46 -1.99
N LYS A 94 -8.18 19.20 -2.06
CA LYS A 94 -8.68 18.10 -1.23
C LYS A 94 -7.52 17.29 -0.68
N PHE A 95 -7.75 16.67 0.45
CA PHE A 95 -6.69 15.96 1.16
C PHE A 95 -7.18 14.60 1.61
N ILE A 96 -6.30 13.61 1.49
CA ILE A 96 -6.48 12.27 2.05
C ILE A 96 -5.42 12.08 3.14
N SER A 97 -5.83 11.61 4.30
CA SER A 97 -4.94 11.11 5.35
C SER A 97 -4.87 9.59 5.25
N VAL A 98 -3.66 9.09 5.32
CA VAL A 98 -3.34 7.66 5.37
C VAL A 98 -2.62 7.40 6.68
N THR A 99 -3.12 6.46 7.47
CA THR A 99 -2.53 6.10 8.77
C THR A 99 -2.33 4.60 8.84
N LEU A 100 -1.13 4.16 9.19
CA LEU A 100 -0.75 2.77 9.40
C LEU A 100 -0.49 2.53 10.89
N SER A 101 -1.08 1.46 11.47
CA SER A 101 -0.89 1.10 12.88
C SER A 101 -1.19 -0.42 13.10
N PRO A 102 -0.29 -1.15 13.80
CA PRO A 102 1.02 -0.72 14.28
C PRO A 102 2.03 -0.61 13.14
N ALA A 103 2.82 0.47 13.08
CA ALA A 103 3.86 0.69 12.09
C ALA A 103 4.92 1.65 12.60
N ARG A 104 6.10 1.64 11.98
CA ARG A 104 7.19 2.59 12.25
C ARG A 104 7.96 2.89 10.97
N ALA A 105 8.56 4.07 10.86
CA ALA A 105 9.44 4.46 9.76
C ALA A 105 10.89 4.67 10.24
N HIS A 106 11.24 4.12 11.41
CA HIS A 106 12.55 4.18 12.04
C HIS A 106 13.00 2.81 12.56
N ASN A 107 14.29 2.65 12.78
CA ASN A 107 14.88 1.47 13.41
C ASN A 107 14.84 1.55 14.95
N ALA A 108 15.35 0.52 15.63
CA ALA A 108 15.39 0.48 17.10
C ALA A 108 16.24 1.60 17.74
N ARG A 109 17.13 2.24 16.97
CA ARG A 109 17.98 3.37 17.41
C ARG A 109 17.31 4.73 17.13
N GLY A 110 16.08 4.75 16.61
CA GLY A 110 15.37 5.98 16.24
C GLY A 110 15.79 6.58 14.89
N HIS A 111 16.70 5.95 14.16
CA HIS A 111 17.11 6.45 12.84
C HIS A 111 16.05 6.08 11.80
N SER A 112 15.69 7.05 10.93
CA SER A 112 14.76 6.81 9.84
C SER A 112 15.24 5.68 8.94
N VAL A 113 14.32 4.77 8.58
CA VAL A 113 14.50 3.75 7.54
C VAL A 113 13.66 4.05 6.31
N TYR A 114 12.93 5.15 6.35
CA TYR A 114 12.09 5.61 5.25
C TYR A 114 12.93 6.38 4.22
N GLU A 115 12.94 5.91 3.00
CA GLU A 115 13.71 6.45 1.88
C GLU A 115 12.86 7.29 0.92
N GLY A 116 11.54 7.22 1.06
CA GLY A 116 10.60 7.94 0.22
C GLY A 116 10.56 9.46 0.46
N PRO A 117 9.74 10.18 -0.30
CA PRO A 117 9.64 11.63 -0.20
C PRO A 117 9.01 12.04 1.13
N ARG A 118 9.74 12.82 1.95
CA ARG A 118 9.19 13.42 3.18
C ARG A 118 8.14 14.48 2.89
N LEU A 119 8.31 15.23 1.81
CA LEU A 119 7.33 16.15 1.24
C LEU A 119 7.68 16.38 -0.24
N ARG A 120 6.74 16.10 -1.13
CA ARG A 120 6.95 16.33 -2.56
C ARG A 120 5.67 16.75 -3.26
N GLN A 121 5.79 17.77 -4.12
CA GLN A 121 4.73 18.21 -5.00
C GLN A 121 4.80 17.47 -6.34
N TYR A 122 3.64 17.19 -6.93
CA TYR A 122 3.52 16.55 -8.24
C TYR A 122 2.61 17.36 -9.17
N ARG A 123 2.70 17.10 -10.48
CA ARG A 123 1.83 17.68 -11.49
C ARG A 123 1.01 16.62 -12.22
N MET A 124 0.63 15.57 -11.49
CA MET A 124 -0.17 14.47 -12.02
C MET A 124 -1.64 14.92 -12.19
N PRO A 125 -2.47 14.20 -12.96
CA PRO A 125 -3.86 14.60 -13.24
C PRO A 125 -4.68 14.93 -11.99
N VAL A 126 -4.58 14.12 -10.92
CA VAL A 126 -5.29 14.33 -9.64
C VAL A 126 -4.34 14.51 -8.48
N LEU A 127 -3.30 13.67 -8.33
CA LEU A 127 -2.35 13.77 -7.22
C LEU A 127 -1.45 15.00 -7.37
N ARG A 128 -1.47 15.87 -6.36
CA ARG A 128 -0.71 17.13 -6.32
C ARG A 128 0.50 17.08 -5.40
N GLY A 129 0.52 16.14 -4.47
CA GLY A 129 1.66 15.98 -3.58
C GLY A 129 1.44 14.94 -2.52
N VAL A 130 2.53 14.51 -1.91
CA VAL A 130 2.56 13.60 -0.77
C VAL A 130 3.47 14.14 0.32
N ALA A 131 3.17 13.79 1.57
CA ALA A 131 4.03 14.08 2.71
C ALA A 131 3.97 12.95 3.74
N LEU A 132 5.10 12.62 4.34
CA LEU A 132 5.15 11.90 5.61
C LEU A 132 4.77 12.89 6.71
N THR A 133 3.64 12.68 7.38
CA THR A 133 3.10 13.62 8.37
C THR A 133 3.38 13.21 9.80
N GLY A 134 3.70 11.93 10.04
CA GLY A 134 4.04 11.43 11.37
C GLY A 134 4.70 10.05 11.34
N ASP A 135 5.57 9.81 12.34
CA ASP A 135 6.19 8.54 12.68
C ASP A 135 6.40 8.52 14.19
N PHE A 136 5.34 8.19 14.95
CA PHE A 136 5.34 8.28 16.40
C PHE A 136 4.36 7.28 17.02
N GLU A 137 4.67 6.77 18.22
CA GLU A 137 3.83 5.85 19.01
C GLU A 137 3.26 4.66 18.24
N GLY A 138 4.10 4.02 17.41
CA GLY A 138 3.68 2.86 16.64
C GLY A 138 2.72 3.19 15.49
N ARG A 139 2.71 4.44 15.05
CA ARG A 139 1.88 4.93 13.94
C ARG A 139 2.73 5.66 12.92
N VAL A 140 2.48 5.37 11.65
CA VAL A 140 3.05 6.13 10.53
C VAL A 140 1.90 6.77 9.76
N SER A 141 2.00 8.07 9.49
CA SER A 141 0.97 8.85 8.83
C SER A 141 1.50 9.53 7.58
N PHE A 142 0.66 9.53 6.52
CA PHE A 142 0.93 10.26 5.28
C PHE A 142 -0.24 11.16 4.93
N GLY A 143 0.07 12.26 4.26
CA GLY A 143 -0.88 13.15 3.63
C GLY A 143 -0.77 13.12 2.12
N LEU A 144 -1.90 13.01 1.43
CA LEU A 144 -2.00 13.13 -0.03
C LEU A 144 -2.77 14.41 -0.33
N ALA A 145 -2.24 15.28 -1.18
CA ALA A 145 -2.92 16.45 -1.69
C ALA A 145 -3.46 16.17 -3.08
N LEU A 146 -4.73 16.49 -3.34
CA LEU A 146 -5.42 16.24 -4.58
C LEU A 146 -5.91 17.55 -5.22
N ARG A 147 -6.05 17.54 -6.55
CA ARG A 147 -6.63 18.64 -7.32
C ARG A 147 -8.12 18.85 -7.00
N ASN A 148 -8.87 17.76 -6.89
CA ASN A 148 -10.31 17.71 -6.62
C ASN A 148 -10.66 16.48 -5.79
N ARG A 149 -11.92 16.38 -5.36
CA ARG A 149 -12.43 15.15 -4.75
C ARG A 149 -12.67 14.13 -5.86
N SER A 150 -12.08 12.96 -5.72
CA SER A 150 -12.19 11.84 -6.65
C SER A 150 -12.38 10.55 -5.88
N ASP A 151 -12.98 9.57 -6.51
CA ASP A 151 -13.06 8.23 -5.94
C ASP A 151 -11.66 7.64 -5.80
N PHE A 152 -11.45 6.88 -4.77
CA PHE A 152 -10.23 6.13 -4.56
C PHE A 152 -10.54 4.67 -4.21
N ARG A 153 -9.55 3.83 -4.37
CA ARG A 153 -9.59 2.45 -3.88
C ARG A 153 -8.31 2.13 -3.15
N VAL A 154 -8.40 1.25 -2.16
CA VAL A 154 -7.26 0.78 -1.38
C VAL A 154 -7.22 -0.72 -1.45
N PHE A 155 -6.04 -1.28 -1.66
CA PHE A 155 -5.83 -2.72 -1.65
C PHE A 155 -4.40 -3.06 -1.24
N GLU A 156 -4.22 -4.30 -0.85
CA GLU A 156 -2.97 -4.86 -0.39
C GLU A 156 -2.33 -5.71 -1.48
N LEU A 157 -1.01 -5.64 -1.59
CA LEU A 157 -0.21 -6.55 -2.42
C LEU A 157 0.80 -7.26 -1.54
N HIS A 158 1.00 -8.53 -1.83
CA HIS A 158 1.95 -9.39 -1.14
C HIS A 158 3.14 -9.73 -2.06
N ALA A 159 4.29 -10.07 -1.44
CA ALA A 159 5.51 -10.48 -2.12
C ALA A 159 6.04 -9.45 -3.17
N PRO A 160 6.53 -8.27 -2.77
CA PRO A 160 6.66 -7.72 -1.41
C PRO A 160 5.37 -7.11 -0.89
N ASN A 161 5.28 -6.97 0.45
CA ASN A 161 4.12 -6.41 1.10
C ASN A 161 4.00 -4.90 0.85
N ARG A 162 2.83 -4.46 0.39
CA ARG A 162 2.53 -3.07 0.01
C ARG A 162 1.08 -2.73 0.27
N ILE A 163 0.84 -1.46 0.59
CA ILE A 163 -0.50 -0.87 0.54
C ILE A 163 -0.54 0.02 -0.69
N VAL A 164 -1.57 -0.16 -1.51
CA VAL A 164 -1.76 0.60 -2.76
C VAL A 164 -3.03 1.43 -2.65
N ILE A 165 -2.92 2.70 -3.03
CA ILE A 165 -4.02 3.66 -3.09
C ILE A 165 -4.06 4.20 -4.52
N ASP A 166 -5.13 3.91 -5.24
CA ASP A 166 -5.41 4.49 -6.55
C ASP A 166 -6.44 5.60 -6.39
N VAL A 167 -6.24 6.72 -7.05
CA VAL A 167 -7.16 7.86 -7.07
C VAL A 167 -7.58 8.12 -8.51
N LEU A 168 -8.86 8.04 -8.81
CA LEU A 168 -9.44 8.15 -10.15
C LEU A 168 -9.25 9.57 -10.72
N HIS A 169 -8.99 9.67 -12.04
CA HIS A 169 -8.90 10.95 -12.77
C HIS A 169 -10.25 11.62 -12.96
#